data_0c6cf9ec55f40c414eec62d5788fe790
#
_entry.id   0c6cf9ec55f40c414eec62d5788fe790
#
_cell.length_a   1.000
_cell.length_b   1.000
_cell.length_c   1.000
_cell.angle_alpha   90.00
_cell.angle_beta   90.00
_cell.angle_gamma   90.00
#
_symmetry.space_group_name_H-M   'P 1'
#
loop_
_entity.id
_entity.type
_entity.pdbx_description
1 polymer ?
#
loop_
_entity_poly.entity_id
_entity_poly.type
_entity_poly.pdbx_seq_one_letter_code
_entity_poly.pdbx_strand_id
1 'polypeptide(L)'
;MKNGRNLIDLATELERQAAAKKDLIVPAKMMHSETLASHHCGLVVDENEGATRYPLSELACSQLAKKLNIPFTYFKLMRDLYPELLDQNINGWLRINAPDSYMVRTLDGRARAFLSNRYRRLDNFDLAKSVMPILQQLPGARFESVELTESKLYLKVVSSKIECEVAPGDILQAGVIVSNSEVGCGTLRVEPLLYRLVCSNGLIVCDRSMRKNHAGRALVSDDESVVVYQDDTLEAEDKAIFLKVRDLVQTAVSETTFQLISEKMRKTMGIKITGNPVKVVEVLANRYALNEAECAGVLRHLVSEHHLNGYGLVNAVTGYSQEVEDYDRATEFEELGGKLLELSPSEWKHLAEAA
;
A
#
# COMPACT_ATOMS: atom_id res chain seq x y z
N MET A 1 -1.35 15.15 -6.23
CA MET A 1 -1.78 14.08 -5.33
C MET A 1 -3.25 13.77 -5.60
N LYS A 2 -3.59 12.50 -5.71
CA LYS A 2 -4.98 12.09 -5.97
C LYS A 2 -5.88 12.46 -4.79
N ASN A 3 -7.07 13.00 -5.07
CA ASN A 3 -8.08 13.27 -4.07
C ASN A 3 -8.67 11.95 -3.56
N GLY A 4 -8.81 11.84 -2.25
CA GLY A 4 -9.48 10.74 -1.58
C GLY A 4 -10.87 11.17 -1.07
N ARG A 5 -11.43 10.37 -0.16
CA ARG A 5 -12.68 10.69 0.54
C ARG A 5 -12.48 11.75 1.61
N ASN A 6 -13.54 12.32 2.17
CA ASN A 6 -13.45 13.20 3.30
C ASN A 6 -13.25 12.43 4.63
N LEU A 7 -12.81 13.11 5.68
CA LEU A 7 -12.51 12.49 6.98
C LEU A 7 -13.73 11.87 7.67
N ILE A 8 -14.91 12.46 7.49
CA ILE A 8 -16.15 11.95 8.13
C ILE A 8 -16.56 10.64 7.48
N ASP A 9 -16.52 10.58 6.15
CA ASP A 9 -16.83 9.36 5.39
C ASP A 9 -15.80 8.26 5.71
N LEU A 10 -14.51 8.63 5.86
CA LEU A 10 -13.48 7.67 6.26
C LEU A 10 -13.76 7.11 7.66
N ALA A 11 -14.05 7.97 8.64
CA ALA A 11 -14.33 7.54 10.02
C ALA A 11 -15.55 6.63 10.08
N THR A 12 -16.63 7.02 9.39
CA THR A 12 -17.87 6.22 9.30
C THR A 12 -17.62 4.84 8.70
N GLU A 13 -16.84 4.79 7.62
CA GLU A 13 -16.53 3.51 6.94
C GLU A 13 -15.60 2.63 7.80
N LEU A 14 -14.61 3.21 8.49
CA LEU A 14 -13.75 2.46 9.41
C LEU A 14 -14.55 1.86 10.58
N GLU A 15 -15.46 2.62 11.17
CA GLU A 15 -16.38 2.12 12.21
C GLU A 15 -17.27 1.00 11.68
N ARG A 16 -17.87 1.19 10.50
CA ARG A 16 -18.71 0.18 9.85
C ARG A 16 -17.95 -1.11 9.62
N GLN A 17 -16.73 -1.02 9.05
CA GLN A 17 -15.89 -2.20 8.79
C GLN A 17 -15.44 -2.88 10.10
N ALA A 18 -15.12 -2.12 11.14
CA ALA A 18 -14.75 -2.67 12.44
C ALA A 18 -15.88 -3.50 13.05
N ALA A 19 -17.12 -3.06 12.88
CA ALA A 19 -18.31 -3.79 13.36
C ALA A 19 -18.70 -5.00 12.51
N ALA A 20 -18.47 -4.95 11.18
CA ALA A 20 -18.92 -5.97 10.23
C ALA A 20 -17.87 -7.06 9.95
N LYS A 21 -16.61 -6.85 10.30
CA LYS A 21 -15.53 -7.81 10.05
C LYS A 21 -15.60 -9.01 11.01
N LYS A 22 -15.19 -10.18 10.52
CA LYS A 22 -14.97 -11.39 11.31
C LYS A 22 -13.67 -12.03 10.86
N ASP A 23 -12.84 -12.43 11.81
CA ASP A 23 -11.58 -13.12 11.56
C ASP A 23 -11.67 -14.56 12.05
N LEU A 24 -11.38 -15.50 11.16
CA LEU A 24 -11.46 -16.94 11.43
C LEU A 24 -10.05 -17.54 11.30
N ILE A 25 -9.62 -18.32 12.28
CA ILE A 25 -8.44 -19.19 12.13
C ILE A 25 -8.97 -20.60 11.91
N VAL A 26 -8.81 -21.10 10.69
CA VAL A 26 -9.45 -22.33 10.24
C VAL A 26 -8.42 -23.36 9.82
N PRO A 27 -8.43 -24.59 10.40
CA PRO A 27 -7.64 -25.70 9.86
C PRO A 27 -8.01 -26.02 8.41
N ALA A 28 -7.03 -26.33 7.57
CA ALA A 28 -7.27 -26.62 6.16
C ALA A 28 -8.32 -27.75 5.93
N LYS A 29 -8.34 -28.73 6.83
CA LYS A 29 -9.32 -29.85 6.80
C LYS A 29 -10.77 -29.44 7.08
N MET A 30 -10.97 -28.24 7.65
CA MET A 30 -12.31 -27.70 8.02
C MET A 30 -12.80 -26.70 6.97
N MET A 31 -12.20 -26.69 5.78
CA MET A 31 -12.62 -25.83 4.70
C MET A 31 -12.52 -26.53 3.35
N HIS A 32 -13.37 -26.11 2.43
CA HIS A 32 -13.32 -26.54 1.04
C HIS A 32 -13.78 -25.43 0.09
N SER A 33 -13.33 -25.50 -1.17
CA SER A 33 -13.80 -24.62 -2.24
C SER A 33 -15.09 -25.16 -2.83
N GLU A 34 -16.03 -24.27 -3.09
CA GLU A 34 -17.30 -24.54 -3.79
C GLU A 34 -17.58 -23.37 -4.73
N THR A 35 -17.83 -23.66 -6.00
CA THR A 35 -18.27 -22.64 -6.95
C THR A 35 -19.69 -22.18 -6.61
N LEU A 36 -19.82 -20.90 -6.34
CA LEU A 36 -21.10 -20.26 -6.04
C LEU A 36 -21.83 -19.86 -7.33
N ALA A 37 -23.08 -19.43 -7.20
CA ALA A 37 -23.84 -18.89 -8.32
C ALA A 37 -23.03 -17.79 -9.04
N SER A 38 -23.14 -17.68 -10.35
CA SER A 38 -22.39 -16.74 -11.21
C SER A 38 -20.87 -17.02 -11.33
N HIS A 39 -20.45 -18.27 -11.17
CA HIS A 39 -19.04 -18.71 -11.27
C HIS A 39 -18.08 -18.03 -10.29
N HIS A 40 -18.59 -17.48 -9.17
CA HIS A 40 -17.75 -16.95 -8.11
C HIS A 40 -17.12 -18.07 -7.29
N CYS A 41 -15.80 -17.98 -7.07
CA CYS A 41 -15.11 -18.89 -6.16
C CYS A 41 -15.56 -18.59 -4.73
N GLY A 42 -16.01 -19.61 -4.02
CA GLY A 42 -16.42 -19.56 -2.62
C GLY A 42 -15.56 -20.46 -1.75
N LEU A 43 -15.39 -20.06 -0.51
CA LEU A 43 -14.80 -20.88 0.53
C LEU A 43 -15.90 -21.28 1.52
N VAL A 44 -16.09 -22.57 1.70
CA VAL A 44 -16.96 -23.11 2.72
C VAL A 44 -16.13 -23.45 3.93
N VAL A 45 -16.54 -22.96 5.08
CA VAL A 45 -15.88 -23.20 6.38
C VAL A 45 -16.86 -23.94 7.28
N ASP A 46 -16.42 -25.08 7.81
CA ASP A 46 -17.18 -25.86 8.79
C ASP A 46 -17.02 -25.18 10.16
N GLU A 47 -18.05 -24.46 10.59
CA GLU A 47 -18.14 -23.80 11.89
C GLU A 47 -18.98 -24.69 12.86
N ASN A 48 -18.92 -24.42 14.16
CA ASN A 48 -19.63 -25.22 15.18
C ASN A 48 -21.16 -25.27 14.98
N GLU A 49 -21.72 -24.25 14.32
CA GLU A 49 -23.15 -24.12 14.06
C GLU A 49 -23.58 -24.57 12.65
N GLY A 50 -22.64 -25.07 11.84
CA GLY A 50 -22.82 -25.51 10.47
C GLY A 50 -21.81 -24.94 9.48
N ALA A 51 -21.94 -25.32 8.22
CA ALA A 51 -21.06 -24.87 7.15
C ALA A 51 -21.47 -23.47 6.68
N THR A 52 -20.56 -22.50 6.75
CA THR A 52 -20.77 -21.14 6.27
C THR A 52 -20.02 -20.91 4.95
N ARG A 53 -20.71 -20.31 3.98
CA ARG A 53 -20.17 -20.00 2.63
C ARG A 53 -19.74 -18.55 2.55
N TYR A 54 -18.48 -18.34 2.18
CA TYR A 54 -17.88 -17.03 1.99
C TYR A 54 -17.46 -16.83 0.54
N PRO A 55 -18.13 -15.98 -0.26
CA PRO A 55 -17.60 -15.56 -1.56
C PRO A 55 -16.22 -14.95 -1.39
N LEU A 56 -15.24 -15.37 -2.20
CA LEU A 56 -13.89 -14.83 -2.16
C LEU A 56 -13.79 -13.52 -2.96
N SER A 57 -13.10 -12.52 -2.42
CA SER A 57 -12.65 -11.38 -3.21
C SER A 57 -11.54 -11.80 -4.18
N GLU A 58 -11.24 -10.99 -5.20
CA GLU A 58 -10.12 -11.26 -6.13
C GLU A 58 -8.78 -11.36 -5.38
N LEU A 59 -8.59 -10.51 -4.37
CA LEU A 59 -7.43 -10.56 -3.49
C LEU A 59 -7.37 -11.89 -2.73
N ALA A 60 -8.46 -12.31 -2.11
CA ALA A 60 -8.52 -13.58 -1.38
C ALA A 60 -8.26 -14.78 -2.30
N CYS A 61 -8.78 -14.77 -3.54
CA CYS A 61 -8.47 -15.77 -4.56
C CYS A 61 -6.97 -15.83 -4.88
N SER A 62 -6.34 -14.67 -5.08
CA SER A 62 -4.91 -14.58 -5.34
C SER A 62 -4.06 -15.12 -4.18
N GLN A 63 -4.46 -14.79 -2.95
CA GLN A 63 -3.77 -15.24 -1.74
C GLN A 63 -3.97 -16.74 -1.51
N LEU A 64 -5.17 -17.27 -1.72
CA LEU A 64 -5.47 -18.71 -1.67
C LEU A 64 -4.61 -19.46 -2.69
N ALA A 65 -4.62 -19.01 -3.94
CA ALA A 65 -3.80 -19.59 -5.01
C ALA A 65 -2.32 -19.61 -4.62
N LYS A 66 -1.79 -18.50 -4.12
CA LYS A 66 -0.40 -18.39 -3.66
C LYS A 66 -0.08 -19.35 -2.51
N LYS A 67 -1.00 -19.49 -1.53
CA LYS A 67 -0.81 -20.40 -0.39
C LYS A 67 -0.81 -21.87 -0.79
N LEU A 68 -1.58 -22.21 -1.81
CA LEU A 68 -1.68 -23.56 -2.35
C LEU A 68 -0.71 -23.82 -3.50
N ASN A 69 0.22 -22.88 -3.81
CA ASN A 69 1.17 -22.97 -4.91
C ASN A 69 0.51 -23.15 -6.29
N ILE A 70 -0.70 -22.59 -6.47
CA ILE A 70 -1.41 -22.57 -7.74
C ILE A 70 -1.04 -21.30 -8.48
N PRO A 71 -0.48 -21.34 -9.72
CA PRO A 71 -0.21 -20.15 -10.51
C PRO A 71 -1.50 -19.34 -10.74
N PHE A 72 -1.52 -18.05 -10.41
CA PHE A 72 -2.76 -17.29 -10.42
C PHE A 72 -3.36 -17.11 -11.82
N THR A 73 -2.54 -17.11 -12.87
CA THR A 73 -3.02 -17.12 -14.25
C THR A 73 -3.80 -18.41 -14.56
N TYR A 74 -3.30 -19.56 -14.12
CA TYR A 74 -4.01 -20.84 -14.23
C TYR A 74 -5.30 -20.83 -13.38
N PHE A 75 -5.23 -20.31 -12.15
CA PHE A 75 -6.41 -20.18 -11.28
C PHE A 75 -7.54 -19.40 -11.97
N LYS A 76 -7.23 -18.24 -12.57
CA LYS A 76 -8.21 -17.42 -13.29
C LYS A 76 -8.79 -18.15 -14.48
N LEU A 77 -7.94 -18.77 -15.32
CA LEU A 77 -8.39 -19.54 -16.46
C LEU A 77 -9.36 -20.67 -16.06
N MET A 78 -9.03 -21.40 -14.99
CA MET A 78 -9.86 -22.50 -14.51
C MET A 78 -11.17 -21.99 -13.89
N ARG A 79 -11.14 -20.90 -13.13
CA ARG A 79 -12.35 -20.27 -12.58
C ARG A 79 -13.32 -19.87 -13.67
N ASP A 80 -12.82 -19.31 -14.76
CA ASP A 80 -13.65 -18.76 -15.83
C ASP A 80 -14.21 -19.86 -16.77
N LEU A 81 -13.46 -20.95 -17.00
CA LEU A 81 -13.81 -21.98 -17.97
C LEU A 81 -14.21 -23.33 -17.34
N TYR A 82 -13.62 -23.70 -16.21
CA TYR A 82 -13.75 -25.02 -15.60
C TYR A 82 -13.85 -24.93 -14.06
N PRO A 83 -14.83 -24.22 -13.51
CA PRO A 83 -14.89 -23.90 -12.07
C PRO A 83 -14.95 -25.14 -11.17
N GLU A 84 -15.70 -26.18 -11.57
CA GLU A 84 -15.78 -27.43 -10.79
C GLU A 84 -14.42 -28.17 -10.71
N LEU A 85 -13.61 -28.10 -11.78
CA LEU A 85 -12.28 -28.69 -11.79
C LEU A 85 -11.33 -27.84 -10.91
N LEU A 86 -11.49 -26.52 -10.89
CA LEU A 86 -10.77 -25.67 -9.96
C LEU A 86 -11.08 -26.04 -8.51
N ASP A 87 -12.36 -26.23 -8.18
CA ASP A 87 -12.76 -26.66 -6.82
C ASP A 87 -12.12 -27.98 -6.43
N GLN A 88 -12.12 -28.97 -7.32
CA GLN A 88 -11.42 -30.24 -7.08
C GLN A 88 -9.92 -30.05 -6.84
N ASN A 89 -9.28 -29.17 -7.61
CA ASN A 89 -7.86 -28.85 -7.47
C ASN A 89 -7.56 -28.20 -6.11
N ILE A 90 -8.30 -27.15 -5.75
CA ILE A 90 -8.17 -26.44 -4.45
C ILE A 90 -8.40 -27.43 -3.30
N ASN A 91 -9.47 -28.23 -3.38
CA ASN A 91 -9.83 -29.19 -2.33
C ASN A 91 -8.79 -30.32 -2.20
N GLY A 92 -8.14 -30.69 -3.31
CA GLY A 92 -7.00 -31.61 -3.30
C GLY A 92 -5.84 -31.05 -2.49
N TRP A 93 -5.46 -29.80 -2.75
CA TRP A 93 -4.36 -29.14 -2.03
C TRP A 93 -4.68 -28.85 -0.56
N LEU A 94 -5.92 -28.45 -0.23
CA LEU A 94 -6.34 -28.27 1.16
C LEU A 94 -6.23 -29.56 1.97
N ARG A 95 -6.54 -30.71 1.35
CA ARG A 95 -6.37 -32.03 2.00
C ARG A 95 -4.90 -32.41 2.21
N ILE A 96 -4.02 -32.09 1.24
CA ILE A 96 -2.58 -32.33 1.37
C ILE A 96 -2.01 -31.46 2.50
N ASN A 97 -2.45 -30.21 2.61
CA ASN A 97 -2.07 -29.27 3.64
C ASN A 97 -2.91 -29.37 4.92
N ALA A 98 -3.58 -30.50 5.15
CA ALA A 98 -4.48 -30.70 6.29
C ALA A 98 -3.93 -30.32 7.69
N PRO A 99 -2.62 -30.44 7.98
CA PRO A 99 -2.04 -29.99 9.25
C PRO A 99 -2.00 -28.47 9.41
N ASP A 100 -2.02 -27.72 8.30
CA ASP A 100 -1.92 -26.27 8.31
C ASP A 100 -3.22 -25.62 8.77
N SER A 101 -3.11 -24.39 9.29
CA SER A 101 -4.24 -23.52 9.56
C SER A 101 -4.02 -22.18 8.88
N TYR A 102 -5.13 -21.55 8.46
CA TYR A 102 -5.11 -20.27 7.76
C TYR A 102 -6.03 -19.27 8.45
N MET A 103 -5.68 -18.00 8.33
CA MET A 103 -6.55 -16.90 8.75
C MET A 103 -7.39 -16.46 7.55
N VAL A 104 -8.71 -16.57 7.69
CA VAL A 104 -9.68 -16.04 6.75
C VAL A 104 -10.25 -14.76 7.36
N ARG A 105 -10.02 -13.62 6.73
CA ARG A 105 -10.62 -12.34 7.13
C ARG A 105 -11.84 -12.06 6.29
N THR A 106 -12.96 -11.81 6.95
CA THR A 106 -14.22 -11.53 6.26
C THR A 106 -14.68 -10.10 6.49
N LEU A 107 -15.47 -9.58 5.57
CA LEU A 107 -16.19 -8.32 5.67
C LEU A 107 -17.51 -8.48 4.90
N ASP A 108 -18.61 -8.09 5.51
CA ASP A 108 -19.95 -8.16 4.91
C ASP A 108 -20.29 -9.56 4.33
N GLY A 109 -19.89 -10.61 5.05
CA GLY A 109 -20.13 -12.01 4.63
C GLY A 109 -19.25 -12.50 3.46
N ARG A 110 -18.26 -11.74 3.02
CA ARG A 110 -17.28 -12.12 1.98
C ARG A 110 -15.90 -12.33 2.60
N ALA A 111 -15.15 -13.34 2.15
CA ALA A 111 -13.75 -13.48 2.49
C ALA A 111 -12.92 -12.49 1.68
N ARG A 112 -12.39 -11.47 2.36
CA ARG A 112 -11.56 -10.42 1.74
C ARG A 112 -10.07 -10.71 1.76
N ALA A 113 -9.61 -11.64 2.63
CA ALA A 113 -8.22 -12.08 2.66
C ALA A 113 -8.09 -13.53 3.15
N PHE A 114 -7.06 -14.22 2.61
CA PHE A 114 -6.65 -15.57 2.97
C PHE A 114 -5.16 -15.55 3.35
N LEU A 115 -4.87 -15.59 4.65
CA LEU A 115 -3.56 -15.29 5.20
C LEU A 115 -2.99 -16.48 6.01
N SER A 116 -1.73 -16.40 6.38
CA SER A 116 -1.12 -17.33 7.34
C SER A 116 -1.79 -17.17 8.72
N ASN A 117 -1.94 -18.25 9.46
CA ASN A 117 -2.38 -18.24 10.87
C ASN A 117 -1.47 -17.40 11.78
N ARG A 118 -0.23 -17.13 11.34
CA ARG A 118 0.75 -16.29 12.03
C ARG A 118 0.61 -14.80 11.69
N TYR A 119 -0.32 -14.41 10.79
CA TYR A 119 -0.49 -13.01 10.43
C TYR A 119 -0.94 -12.21 11.65
N ARG A 120 -0.17 -11.16 11.98
CA ARG A 120 -0.53 -10.23 13.05
C ARG A 120 -1.51 -9.20 12.51
N ARG A 121 -2.66 -9.14 13.12
CA ARG A 121 -3.69 -8.13 12.82
C ARG A 121 -3.22 -6.77 13.35
N LEU A 122 -3.29 -5.76 12.51
CA LEU A 122 -3.23 -4.36 12.89
C LEU A 122 -4.36 -3.68 12.12
N ASP A 123 -5.48 -3.52 12.80
CA ASP A 123 -6.69 -3.06 12.17
C ASP A 123 -6.66 -1.57 11.88
N ASN A 124 -7.20 -1.19 10.72
CA ASN A 124 -7.19 0.20 10.26
C ASN A 124 -7.95 1.13 11.20
N PHE A 125 -9.04 0.65 11.82
CA PHE A 125 -9.79 1.43 12.81
C PHE A 125 -8.95 1.78 14.04
N ASP A 126 -8.27 0.79 14.63
CA ASP A 126 -7.44 0.98 15.83
C ASP A 126 -6.22 1.85 15.51
N LEU A 127 -5.61 1.64 14.35
CA LEU A 127 -4.53 2.48 13.87
C LEU A 127 -5.00 3.92 13.70
N ALA A 128 -6.09 4.16 12.98
CA ALA A 128 -6.62 5.50 12.75
C ALA A 128 -6.96 6.20 14.07
N LYS A 129 -7.65 5.51 15.00
CA LYS A 129 -7.96 6.03 16.33
C LYS A 129 -6.72 6.49 17.10
N SER A 130 -5.61 5.77 16.95
CA SER A 130 -4.36 6.08 17.65
C SER A 130 -3.53 7.16 16.95
N VAL A 131 -3.56 7.21 15.62
CA VAL A 131 -2.68 8.07 14.80
C VAL A 131 -3.33 9.42 14.48
N MET A 132 -4.64 9.49 14.31
CA MET A 132 -5.34 10.74 13.97
C MET A 132 -5.07 11.88 14.96
N PRO A 133 -5.09 11.69 16.30
CA PRO A 133 -4.76 12.76 17.24
C PRO A 133 -3.32 13.26 17.08
N ILE A 134 -2.39 12.37 16.72
CA ILE A 134 -0.98 12.71 16.51
C ILE A 134 -0.85 13.58 15.24
N LEU A 135 -1.50 13.18 14.15
CA LEU A 135 -1.50 13.91 12.89
C LEU A 135 -2.14 15.30 13.02
N GLN A 136 -3.21 15.41 13.81
CA GLN A 136 -3.89 16.70 14.09
C GLN A 136 -3.02 17.68 14.88
N GLN A 137 -2.07 17.20 15.67
CA GLN A 137 -1.15 18.03 16.45
C GLN A 137 0.03 18.58 15.62
N LEU A 138 0.22 18.13 14.38
CA LEU A 138 1.26 18.70 13.51
C LEU A 138 1.00 20.19 13.27
N PRO A 139 2.05 21.03 13.23
CA PRO A 139 1.90 22.48 13.04
C PRO A 139 1.20 22.81 11.72
N GLY A 140 0.01 23.41 11.79
CA GLY A 140 -0.78 23.74 10.61
C GLY A 140 -1.22 22.51 9.81
N ALA A 141 -1.52 21.41 10.49
CA ALA A 141 -1.94 20.15 9.89
C ALA A 141 -3.15 20.32 8.95
N ARG A 142 -3.04 19.79 7.75
CA ARG A 142 -4.10 19.69 6.76
C ARG A 142 -4.14 18.27 6.18
N PHE A 143 -5.27 17.60 6.33
CA PHE A 143 -5.50 16.29 5.71
C PHE A 143 -5.78 16.52 4.23
N GLU A 144 -4.75 16.36 3.42
CA GLU A 144 -4.81 16.65 2.00
C GLU A 144 -5.50 15.55 1.20
N SER A 145 -5.30 14.30 1.62
CA SER A 145 -5.98 13.15 1.03
C SER A 145 -6.04 12.01 2.02
N VAL A 146 -7.20 11.40 2.17
CA VAL A 146 -7.37 10.15 2.94
C VAL A 146 -8.19 9.16 2.12
N GLU A 147 -7.83 7.88 2.16
CA GLU A 147 -8.55 6.86 1.41
C GLU A 147 -8.46 5.49 2.09
N LEU A 148 -9.53 4.71 1.92
CA LEU A 148 -9.61 3.32 2.31
C LEU A 148 -10.00 2.50 1.08
N THR A 149 -9.01 1.86 0.47
CA THR A 149 -9.21 0.93 -0.65
C THR A 149 -9.54 -0.48 -0.14
N GLU A 150 -9.77 -1.43 -1.04
CA GLU A 150 -9.91 -2.84 -0.65
C GLU A 150 -8.62 -3.40 -0.03
N SER A 151 -7.47 -2.81 -0.36
CA SER A 151 -6.14 -3.30 0.01
C SER A 151 -5.51 -2.54 1.17
N LYS A 152 -5.71 -1.20 1.27
CA LYS A 152 -4.96 -0.34 2.17
C LYS A 152 -5.75 0.85 2.68
N LEU A 153 -5.35 1.34 3.86
CA LEU A 153 -5.67 2.66 4.40
C LEU A 153 -4.53 3.62 4.05
N TYR A 154 -4.87 4.85 3.67
CA TYR A 154 -3.94 5.96 3.44
C TYR A 154 -4.40 7.21 4.19
N LEU A 155 -3.47 7.82 4.94
CA LEU A 155 -3.64 9.11 5.59
C LEU A 155 -2.50 10.01 5.15
N LYS A 156 -2.76 11.00 4.28
CA LYS A 156 -1.77 11.95 3.76
C LYS A 156 -2.04 13.32 4.39
N VAL A 157 -1.11 13.78 5.21
CA VAL A 157 -1.21 15.03 5.98
C VAL A 157 -0.05 15.93 5.65
N VAL A 158 -0.33 17.20 5.45
CA VAL A 158 0.64 18.24 5.10
C VAL A 158 0.68 19.28 6.22
N SER A 159 1.88 19.77 6.54
CA SER A 159 2.10 20.89 7.45
C SER A 159 2.23 22.18 6.64
N SER A 160 1.29 23.12 6.82
CA SER A 160 1.36 24.43 6.18
C SER A 160 2.35 25.39 6.84
N LYS A 161 3.04 24.96 7.92
CA LYS A 161 4.03 25.77 8.66
C LYS A 161 5.46 25.41 8.34
N ILE A 162 5.69 24.27 7.70
CA ILE A 162 7.02 23.81 7.31
C ILE A 162 7.06 23.80 5.79
N GLU A 163 7.62 24.86 5.22
CA GLU A 163 7.64 25.05 3.78
C GLU A 163 8.97 25.69 3.31
N CYS A 164 9.30 25.49 2.05
CA CYS A 164 10.39 26.19 1.40
C CYS A 164 10.09 26.45 -0.08
N GLU A 165 10.64 27.51 -0.60
CA GLU A 165 10.61 27.80 -2.03
C GLU A 165 11.82 27.12 -2.70
N VAL A 166 11.56 26.28 -3.72
CA VAL A 166 12.62 25.57 -4.46
C VAL A 166 12.99 26.29 -5.76
N ALA A 167 12.05 27.02 -6.36
CA ALA A 167 12.23 27.96 -7.46
C ALA A 167 11.23 29.11 -7.27
N PRO A 168 11.41 30.28 -7.91
CA PRO A 168 10.51 31.41 -7.76
C PRO A 168 9.04 31.01 -7.97
N GLY A 169 8.22 31.17 -6.91
CA GLY A 169 6.80 30.80 -6.88
C GLY A 169 6.51 29.30 -6.69
N ASP A 170 7.52 28.44 -6.60
CA ASP A 170 7.36 27.00 -6.45
C ASP A 170 7.62 26.56 -5.01
N ILE A 171 6.53 26.48 -4.24
CA ILE A 171 6.57 26.20 -2.79
C ILE A 171 6.31 24.71 -2.55
N LEU A 172 7.20 24.10 -1.77
CA LEU A 172 7.04 22.77 -1.20
C LEU A 172 6.64 22.86 0.27
N GLN A 173 5.72 22.01 0.70
CA GLN A 173 5.33 21.83 2.09
C GLN A 173 5.71 20.44 2.59
N ALA A 174 6.13 20.36 3.85
CA ALA A 174 6.40 19.10 4.51
C ALA A 174 5.08 18.35 4.79
N GLY A 175 5.12 17.04 4.68
CA GLY A 175 4.00 16.19 5.04
C GLY A 175 4.44 14.79 5.46
N VAL A 176 3.47 13.99 5.78
CA VAL A 176 3.63 12.58 6.14
C VAL A 176 2.51 11.75 5.55
N ILE A 177 2.85 10.58 5.10
CA ILE A 177 1.87 9.53 4.79
C ILE A 177 1.96 8.42 5.83
N VAL A 178 0.80 8.04 6.36
CA VAL A 178 0.64 6.79 7.12
C VAL A 178 -0.19 5.85 6.27
N SER A 179 0.33 4.66 5.99
CA SER A 179 -0.39 3.64 5.24
C SER A 179 -0.33 2.29 5.92
N ASN A 180 -1.41 1.52 5.83
CA ASN A 180 -1.52 0.20 6.44
C ASN A 180 -2.38 -0.73 5.59
N SER A 181 -2.08 -2.03 5.65
CA SER A 181 -2.94 -3.06 5.06
C SER A 181 -3.32 -4.09 6.10
N GLU A 182 -4.60 -4.24 6.36
CA GLU A 182 -5.10 -5.30 7.23
C GLU A 182 -5.44 -6.59 6.48
N VAL A 183 -5.27 -6.59 5.16
CA VAL A 183 -5.54 -7.74 4.28
C VAL A 183 -4.25 -8.34 3.67
N GLY A 184 -3.08 -7.99 4.21
CA GLY A 184 -1.80 -8.57 3.79
C GLY A 184 -1.20 -8.00 2.50
N CYS A 185 -1.68 -6.86 2.00
CA CYS A 185 -1.16 -6.18 0.81
C CYS A 185 -0.03 -5.18 1.10
N GLY A 186 0.47 -5.15 2.32
CA GLY A 186 1.55 -4.24 2.69
C GLY A 186 1.83 -4.25 4.18
N THR A 187 2.80 -3.44 4.56
CA THR A 187 3.21 -3.21 5.95
C THR A 187 2.66 -1.89 6.43
N LEU A 188 2.57 -1.69 7.75
CA LEU A 188 2.42 -0.36 8.31
C LEU A 188 3.64 0.47 7.91
N ARG A 189 3.41 1.63 7.30
CA ARG A 189 4.44 2.58 6.87
C ARG A 189 4.13 3.97 7.39
N VAL A 190 5.18 4.69 7.76
CA VAL A 190 5.16 6.12 8.02
C VAL A 190 6.29 6.72 7.22
N GLU A 191 5.98 7.50 6.21
CA GLU A 191 6.97 7.98 5.24
C GLU A 191 6.83 9.50 5.03
N PRO A 192 7.95 10.24 4.86
CA PRO A 192 7.89 11.66 4.53
C PRO A 192 7.18 11.89 3.20
N LEU A 193 6.41 12.96 3.16
CA LEU A 193 5.69 13.45 1.98
C LEU A 193 6.14 14.88 1.69
N LEU A 194 6.49 15.18 0.45
CA LEU A 194 6.58 16.54 -0.05
C LEU A 194 5.31 16.88 -0.83
N TYR A 195 4.72 18.01 -0.52
CA TYR A 195 3.56 18.52 -1.23
C TYR A 195 3.90 19.80 -1.97
N ARG A 196 3.74 19.79 -3.30
CA ARG A 196 4.01 20.95 -4.15
C ARG A 196 2.72 21.73 -4.36
N LEU A 197 2.68 22.99 -3.90
CA LEU A 197 1.46 23.80 -3.93
C LEU A 197 1.00 24.14 -5.34
N VAL A 198 1.91 24.41 -6.26
CA VAL A 198 1.58 24.89 -7.63
C VAL A 198 0.75 23.88 -8.42
N CYS A 199 1.06 22.58 -8.26
CA CYS A 199 0.41 21.50 -9.02
C CYS A 199 -0.34 20.51 -8.14
N SER A 200 -0.40 20.77 -6.84
CA SER A 200 -1.00 19.84 -5.86
C SER A 200 -0.41 18.42 -5.91
N ASN A 201 0.87 18.30 -6.31
CA ASN A 201 1.55 17.02 -6.42
C ASN A 201 2.05 16.55 -5.06
N GLY A 202 1.83 15.27 -4.75
CA GLY A 202 2.47 14.59 -3.62
C GLY A 202 3.68 13.78 -4.10
N LEU A 203 4.78 13.79 -3.33
CA LEU A 203 5.96 12.97 -3.54
C LEU A 203 6.29 12.26 -2.24
N ILE A 204 6.29 10.94 -2.25
CA ILE A 204 6.52 10.09 -1.08
C ILE A 204 7.94 9.57 -1.12
N VAL A 205 8.74 9.87 -0.09
CA VAL A 205 10.10 9.36 0.03
C VAL A 205 10.10 8.10 0.87
N CYS A 206 10.38 6.98 0.21
CA CYS A 206 10.41 5.68 0.86
C CYS A 206 11.65 5.54 1.74
N ASP A 207 11.50 5.67 3.05
CA ASP A 207 12.54 5.36 4.02
C ASP A 207 12.38 3.92 4.55
N ARG A 208 13.40 3.08 4.29
CA ARG A 208 13.38 1.67 4.72
C ARG A 208 13.45 1.52 6.24
N SER A 209 13.98 2.51 6.96
CA SER A 209 14.07 2.50 8.41
C SER A 209 12.70 2.60 9.11
N MET A 210 11.69 3.10 8.40
CA MET A 210 10.35 3.40 8.90
C MET A 210 9.29 2.36 8.53
N ARG A 211 9.71 1.12 8.18
CA ARG A 211 8.77 0.04 7.81
C ARG A 211 8.62 -0.97 8.94
N LYS A 212 7.39 -1.28 9.30
CA LYS A 212 7.10 -2.41 10.18
C LYS A 212 6.28 -3.46 9.45
N ASN A 213 6.82 -4.66 9.37
CA ASN A 213 6.13 -5.83 8.86
C ASN A 213 5.06 -6.28 9.87
N HIS A 214 3.94 -6.77 9.39
CA HIS A 214 2.98 -7.57 10.16
C HIS A 214 3.63 -8.94 10.47
N ALA A 215 4.72 -8.92 11.24
CA ALA A 215 5.40 -10.14 11.64
C ALA A 215 4.50 -10.93 12.58
N GLY A 216 4.34 -12.21 12.28
CA GLY A 216 3.46 -13.09 12.98
C GLY A 216 3.77 -13.25 14.49
N ARG A 217 2.81 -13.81 15.20
CA ARG A 217 2.78 -14.01 16.65
C ARG A 217 3.86 -14.95 17.21
N ALA A 218 4.62 -15.65 16.37
CA ALA A 218 5.58 -16.63 16.81
C ALA A 218 7.00 -16.17 16.53
N LEU A 219 7.80 -16.00 17.55
CA LEU A 219 9.23 -16.24 17.45
C LEU A 219 9.37 -17.76 17.29
N VAL A 220 9.53 -18.23 16.06
CA VAL A 220 9.96 -19.60 15.81
C VAL A 220 11.44 -19.62 16.12
N SER A 221 11.80 -20.09 17.30
CA SER A 221 13.06 -20.83 17.45
C SER A 221 12.88 -22.14 16.68
N ASP A 222 13.92 -22.64 16.03
CA ASP A 222 13.94 -23.95 15.34
C ASP A 222 13.60 -25.16 16.25
N ASP A 223 13.30 -24.92 17.52
CA ASP A 223 12.77 -25.86 18.48
C ASP A 223 11.26 -25.69 18.62
N GLU A 224 10.51 -26.77 18.55
CA GLU A 224 9.06 -26.98 18.46
C GLU A 224 8.17 -26.28 19.52
N SER A 225 8.60 -25.23 20.20
CA SER A 225 7.79 -24.51 21.19
C SER A 225 7.07 -23.31 20.58
N VAL A 226 5.78 -23.46 20.32
CA VAL A 226 4.89 -22.35 19.99
C VAL A 226 4.69 -21.50 21.25
N VAL A 227 5.30 -20.31 21.30
CA VAL A 227 5.05 -19.33 22.36
C VAL A 227 3.74 -18.60 22.02
N VAL A 228 2.69 -18.87 22.80
CA VAL A 228 1.41 -18.14 22.72
C VAL A 228 1.47 -17.00 23.75
N TYR A 229 1.52 -15.76 23.27
CA TYR A 229 1.45 -14.59 24.15
C TYR A 229 0.03 -14.40 24.68
N GLN A 230 -0.08 -13.94 25.93
CA GLN A 230 -1.34 -13.53 26.54
C GLN A 230 -1.86 -12.23 25.91
N ASP A 231 -3.16 -11.97 26.01
CA ASP A 231 -3.78 -10.81 25.39
C ASP A 231 -3.22 -9.48 25.89
N ASP A 232 -2.89 -9.37 27.17
CA ASP A 232 -2.25 -8.19 27.77
C ASP A 232 -0.86 -7.89 27.19
N THR A 233 -0.08 -8.95 26.86
CA THR A 233 1.21 -8.80 26.17
C THR A 233 1.02 -8.26 24.75
N LEU A 234 0.00 -8.73 24.05
CA LEU A 234 -0.32 -8.27 22.70
C LEU A 234 -0.80 -6.82 22.71
N GLU A 235 -1.63 -6.43 23.68
CA GLU A 235 -2.07 -5.04 23.87
C GLU A 235 -0.90 -4.10 24.19
N ALA A 236 0.02 -4.52 25.07
CA ALA A 236 1.22 -3.75 25.39
C ALA A 236 2.13 -3.57 24.17
N GLU A 237 2.24 -4.60 23.33
CA GLU A 237 3.00 -4.52 22.08
C GLU A 237 2.35 -3.60 21.05
N ASP A 238 1.01 -3.61 20.93
CA ASP A 238 0.28 -2.69 20.06
C ASP A 238 0.45 -1.24 20.53
N LYS A 239 0.38 -0.99 21.83
CA LYS A 239 0.66 0.33 22.42
C LYS A 239 2.08 0.80 22.09
N ALA A 240 3.07 -0.09 22.18
CA ALA A 240 4.44 0.23 21.80
C ALA A 240 4.59 0.54 20.31
N ILE A 241 3.82 -0.13 19.44
CA ILE A 241 3.78 0.18 18.00
C ILE A 241 3.23 1.60 17.78
N PHE A 242 2.12 1.97 18.42
CA PHE A 242 1.53 3.29 18.26
C PHE A 242 2.43 4.42 18.77
N LEU A 243 3.17 4.18 19.86
CA LEU A 243 4.19 5.14 20.32
C LEU A 243 5.31 5.31 19.28
N LYS A 244 5.77 4.22 18.65
CA LYS A 244 6.74 4.30 17.55
C LYS A 244 6.19 5.04 16.34
N VAL A 245 4.93 4.82 15.98
CA VAL A 245 4.28 5.57 14.90
C VAL A 245 4.27 7.07 15.20
N ARG A 246 3.97 7.47 16.44
CA ARG A 246 4.04 8.87 16.86
C ARG A 246 5.43 9.47 16.61
N ASP A 247 6.47 8.78 17.08
CA ASP A 247 7.85 9.26 16.96
C ASP A 247 8.30 9.33 15.47
N LEU A 248 7.84 8.36 14.67
CA LEU A 248 8.07 8.35 13.22
C LEU A 248 7.35 9.49 12.50
N VAL A 249 6.09 9.79 12.85
CA VAL A 249 5.35 10.92 12.31
C VAL A 249 6.07 12.24 12.60
N GLN A 250 6.53 12.43 13.83
CA GLN A 250 7.28 13.63 14.21
C GLN A 250 8.60 13.75 13.44
N THR A 251 9.30 12.63 13.23
CA THR A 251 10.55 12.60 12.45
C THR A 251 10.29 12.89 10.97
N ALA A 252 9.24 12.30 10.39
CA ALA A 252 8.92 12.47 8.97
C ALA A 252 8.63 13.92 8.58
N VAL A 253 7.99 14.69 9.47
CA VAL A 253 7.69 16.12 9.28
C VAL A 253 8.70 17.05 9.97
N SER A 254 9.83 16.53 10.45
CA SER A 254 10.87 17.40 11.04
C SER A 254 11.49 18.31 9.98
N GLU A 255 11.87 19.51 10.38
CA GLU A 255 12.52 20.48 9.51
C GLU A 255 13.79 19.91 8.87
N THR A 256 14.57 19.13 9.64
CA THR A 256 15.80 18.46 9.15
C THR A 256 15.49 17.49 8.01
N THR A 257 14.50 16.61 8.18
CA THR A 257 14.07 15.65 7.13
C THR A 257 13.56 16.39 5.90
N PHE A 258 12.73 17.42 6.12
CA PHE A 258 12.19 18.23 5.03
C PHE A 258 13.30 18.94 4.21
N GLN A 259 14.26 19.57 4.88
CA GLN A 259 15.38 20.24 4.22
C GLN A 259 16.23 19.25 3.39
N LEU A 260 16.55 18.08 3.95
CA LEU A 260 17.30 17.05 3.23
C LEU A 260 16.60 16.62 1.93
N ILE A 261 15.28 16.39 1.98
CA ILE A 261 14.53 15.97 0.80
C ILE A 261 14.37 17.12 -0.20
N SER A 262 14.10 18.33 0.28
CA SER A 262 14.00 19.52 -0.56
C SER A 262 15.31 19.83 -1.29
N GLU A 263 16.47 19.61 -0.64
CA GLU A 263 17.77 19.73 -1.30
C GLU A 263 17.98 18.68 -2.39
N LYS A 264 17.56 17.42 -2.15
CA LYS A 264 17.59 16.40 -3.22
C LYS A 264 16.73 16.84 -4.41
N MET A 265 15.54 17.37 -4.13
CA MET A 265 14.64 17.89 -5.17
C MET A 265 15.30 19.04 -5.96
N ARG A 266 15.95 20.02 -5.28
CA ARG A 266 16.69 21.11 -5.95
C ARG A 266 17.83 20.60 -6.82
N LYS A 267 18.58 19.59 -6.37
CA LYS A 267 19.68 19.01 -7.16
C LYS A 267 19.21 18.44 -8.49
N THR A 268 17.98 17.92 -8.59
CA THR A 268 17.45 17.39 -9.85
C THR A 268 17.25 18.48 -10.91
N MET A 269 17.14 19.77 -10.54
CA MET A 269 17.09 20.88 -11.51
C MET A 269 18.36 20.99 -12.35
N GLY A 270 19.51 20.64 -11.77
CA GLY A 270 20.80 20.64 -12.48
C GLY A 270 20.99 19.48 -13.46
N ILE A 271 20.11 18.47 -13.44
CA ILE A 271 20.20 17.28 -14.29
C ILE A 271 19.43 17.55 -15.58
N LYS A 272 20.13 18.00 -16.63
CA LYS A 272 19.52 18.25 -17.94
C LYS A 272 19.22 16.95 -18.67
N ILE A 273 18.01 16.81 -19.18
CA ILE A 273 17.64 15.73 -20.09
C ILE A 273 18.13 16.14 -21.48
N THR A 274 19.19 15.48 -21.94
CA THR A 274 19.83 15.72 -23.25
C THR A 274 19.44 14.69 -24.28
N GLY A 275 18.90 13.55 -23.85
CA GLY A 275 18.36 12.50 -24.69
C GLY A 275 16.95 12.80 -25.21
N ASN A 276 16.37 11.81 -25.90
CA ASN A 276 15.00 11.89 -26.37
C ASN A 276 14.01 11.71 -25.20
N PRO A 277 13.11 12.67 -24.89
CA PRO A 277 12.16 12.53 -23.79
C PRO A 277 11.29 11.26 -23.87
N VAL A 278 10.95 10.79 -25.08
CA VAL A 278 10.21 9.54 -25.29
C VAL A 278 11.04 8.36 -24.78
N LYS A 279 12.31 8.30 -25.12
CA LYS A 279 13.23 7.25 -24.66
C LYS A 279 13.45 7.28 -23.16
N VAL A 280 13.53 8.47 -22.57
CA VAL A 280 13.61 8.65 -21.12
C VAL A 280 12.42 8.00 -20.42
N VAL A 281 11.19 8.23 -20.93
CA VAL A 281 9.97 7.60 -20.37
C VAL A 281 9.94 6.10 -20.66
N GLU A 282 10.42 5.61 -21.81
CA GLU A 282 10.54 4.18 -22.08
C GLU A 282 11.51 3.48 -21.10
N VAL A 283 12.63 4.11 -20.76
CA VAL A 283 13.57 3.58 -19.76
C VAL A 283 12.90 3.50 -18.38
N LEU A 284 12.12 4.52 -18.00
CA LEU A 284 11.31 4.48 -16.78
C LEU A 284 10.28 3.35 -16.82
N ALA A 285 9.59 3.19 -17.95
CA ALA A 285 8.57 2.17 -18.13
C ALA A 285 9.14 0.76 -17.91
N ASN A 286 10.29 0.48 -18.53
CA ASN A 286 10.98 -0.79 -18.37
C ASN A 286 11.44 -1.05 -16.93
N ARG A 287 11.91 0.00 -16.24
CA ARG A 287 12.42 -0.11 -14.86
C ARG A 287 11.30 -0.27 -13.83
N TYR A 288 10.16 0.37 -14.05
CA TYR A 288 9.08 0.50 -13.05
C TYR A 288 7.74 -0.10 -13.53
N ALA A 289 7.76 -0.85 -14.62
CA ALA A 289 6.61 -1.55 -15.18
C ALA A 289 5.41 -0.60 -15.45
N LEU A 290 5.66 0.53 -16.15
CA LEU A 290 4.60 1.40 -16.61
C LEU A 290 3.96 0.83 -17.88
N ASN A 291 2.63 0.92 -17.98
CA ASN A 291 1.94 0.55 -19.20
C ASN A 291 1.95 1.71 -20.23
N GLU A 292 1.47 1.46 -21.45
CA GLU A 292 1.48 2.44 -22.54
C GLU A 292 0.70 3.74 -22.21
N ALA A 293 -0.45 3.62 -21.57
CA ALA A 293 -1.26 4.77 -21.16
C ALA A 293 -0.55 5.62 -20.09
N GLU A 294 0.10 4.98 -19.15
CA GLU A 294 0.91 5.63 -18.10
C GLU A 294 2.12 6.33 -18.70
N CYS A 295 2.81 5.69 -19.65
CA CYS A 295 3.92 6.31 -20.40
C CYS A 295 3.47 7.58 -21.14
N ALA A 296 2.36 7.49 -21.87
CA ALA A 296 1.80 8.64 -22.59
C ALA A 296 1.42 9.78 -21.64
N GLY A 297 0.83 9.47 -20.48
CA GLY A 297 0.49 10.43 -19.44
C GLY A 297 1.72 11.13 -18.87
N VAL A 298 2.72 10.37 -18.43
CA VAL A 298 3.98 10.93 -17.88
C VAL A 298 4.69 11.78 -18.92
N LEU A 299 4.76 11.34 -20.19
CA LEU A 299 5.38 12.10 -21.27
C LEU A 299 4.64 13.43 -21.51
N ARG A 300 3.31 13.43 -21.51
CA ARG A 300 2.50 14.64 -21.65
C ARG A 300 2.82 15.64 -20.52
N HIS A 301 2.87 15.20 -19.27
CA HIS A 301 3.24 16.04 -18.14
C HIS A 301 4.66 16.59 -18.30
N LEU A 302 5.64 15.76 -18.68
CA LEU A 302 7.03 16.18 -18.85
C LEU A 302 7.18 17.28 -19.90
N VAL A 303 6.45 17.17 -21.00
CA VAL A 303 6.47 18.18 -22.07
C VAL A 303 5.74 19.46 -21.64
N SER A 304 4.64 19.34 -20.89
CA SER A 304 3.83 20.47 -20.42
C SER A 304 4.52 21.31 -19.35
N GLU A 305 5.36 20.72 -18.52
CA GLU A 305 6.16 21.42 -17.46
C GLU A 305 7.22 22.36 -18.05
N HIS A 306 7.54 22.28 -19.35
CA HIS A 306 8.60 23.05 -20.02
C HIS A 306 9.99 22.95 -19.41
N HIS A 307 10.20 22.03 -18.46
CA HIS A 307 11.45 21.78 -17.77
C HIS A 307 12.02 20.39 -18.12
N LEU A 308 12.75 20.30 -19.24
CA LEU A 308 13.43 19.07 -19.65
C LEU A 308 14.68 18.84 -18.78
N ASN A 309 14.44 18.54 -17.51
CA ASN A 309 15.48 18.22 -16.50
C ASN A 309 14.91 17.20 -15.49
N GLY A 310 15.75 16.76 -14.56
CA GLY A 310 15.35 15.80 -13.54
C GLY A 310 14.19 16.29 -12.67
N TYR A 311 14.12 17.58 -12.38
CA TYR A 311 13.00 18.18 -11.63
C TYR A 311 11.68 18.05 -12.39
N GLY A 312 11.67 18.41 -13.66
CA GLY A 312 10.49 18.24 -14.50
C GLY A 312 10.06 16.79 -14.64
N LEU A 313 11.01 15.86 -14.72
CA LEU A 313 10.69 14.42 -14.78
C LEU A 313 10.03 13.91 -13.48
N VAL A 314 10.57 14.30 -12.32
CA VAL A 314 9.98 13.96 -11.01
C VAL A 314 8.58 14.53 -10.90
N ASN A 315 8.36 15.79 -11.30
CA ASN A 315 7.05 16.42 -11.29
C ASN A 315 6.09 15.80 -12.30
N ALA A 316 6.55 15.41 -13.47
CA ALA A 316 5.72 14.72 -14.47
C ALA A 316 5.19 13.38 -13.94
N VAL A 317 6.04 12.60 -13.30
CA VAL A 317 5.65 11.32 -12.69
C VAL A 317 4.66 11.52 -11.56
N THR A 318 4.94 12.44 -10.63
CA THR A 318 4.04 12.70 -9.48
C THR A 318 2.76 13.43 -9.89
N GLY A 319 2.81 14.27 -10.94
CA GLY A 319 1.65 14.95 -11.49
C GLY A 319 0.65 13.97 -12.10
N TYR A 320 1.14 13.00 -12.83
CA TYR A 320 0.30 11.96 -13.45
C TYR A 320 -0.50 11.16 -12.41
N SER A 321 -0.05 11.05 -11.16
CA SER A 321 -0.81 10.38 -10.09
C SER A 321 -2.25 10.88 -9.93
N GLN A 322 -2.54 12.13 -10.29
CA GLN A 322 -3.87 12.73 -10.18
C GLN A 322 -4.86 12.20 -11.23
N GLU A 323 -4.34 11.71 -12.36
CA GLU A 323 -5.14 11.18 -13.47
C GLU A 323 -5.40 9.68 -13.34
N VAL A 324 -4.62 8.97 -12.53
CA VAL A 324 -4.76 7.54 -12.30
C VAL A 324 -6.06 7.25 -11.54
N GLU A 325 -6.94 6.39 -12.06
CA GLU A 325 -8.23 6.08 -11.43
C GLU A 325 -8.05 5.30 -10.13
N ASP A 326 -7.21 4.28 -10.13
CA ASP A 326 -6.91 3.46 -8.97
C ASP A 326 -6.06 4.23 -7.95
N TYR A 327 -6.53 4.30 -6.70
CA TYR A 327 -5.85 5.09 -5.67
C TYR A 327 -4.53 4.45 -5.21
N ASP A 328 -4.47 3.12 -5.17
CA ASP A 328 -3.24 2.39 -4.83
C ASP A 328 -2.18 2.67 -5.90
N ARG A 329 -2.55 2.58 -7.18
CA ARG A 329 -1.66 2.90 -8.30
C ARG A 329 -1.25 4.37 -8.34
N ALA A 330 -2.16 5.30 -8.06
CA ALA A 330 -1.84 6.73 -7.94
C ALA A 330 -0.78 6.97 -6.86
N THR A 331 -0.90 6.31 -5.71
CA THR A 331 0.10 6.41 -4.63
C THR A 331 1.45 5.80 -5.04
N GLU A 332 1.47 4.73 -5.87
CA GLU A 332 2.71 4.18 -6.42
C GLU A 332 3.46 5.19 -7.32
N PHE A 333 2.75 6.06 -8.08
CA PHE A 333 3.37 7.15 -8.83
C PHE A 333 3.98 8.22 -7.92
N GLU A 334 3.36 8.54 -6.79
CA GLU A 334 3.92 9.44 -5.80
C GLU A 334 5.19 8.83 -5.14
N GLU A 335 5.18 7.52 -4.84
CA GLU A 335 6.38 6.79 -4.39
C GLU A 335 7.46 6.72 -5.49
N LEU A 336 7.07 6.60 -6.75
CA LEU A 336 8.01 6.59 -7.87
C LEU A 336 8.77 7.90 -7.98
N GLY A 337 8.11 9.04 -7.77
CA GLY A 337 8.77 10.34 -7.66
C GLY A 337 9.86 10.34 -6.60
N GLY A 338 9.60 9.79 -5.42
CA GLY A 338 10.60 9.64 -4.36
C GLY A 338 11.75 8.71 -4.74
N LYS A 339 11.47 7.60 -5.43
CA LYS A 339 12.52 6.69 -5.92
C LYS A 339 13.45 7.37 -6.93
N LEU A 340 12.93 8.30 -7.74
CA LEU A 340 13.76 9.09 -8.66
C LEU A 340 14.74 9.98 -7.90
N LEU A 341 14.35 10.58 -6.76
CA LEU A 341 15.26 11.37 -5.93
C LEU A 341 16.43 10.56 -5.34
N GLU A 342 16.27 9.26 -5.20
CA GLU A 342 17.28 8.36 -4.64
C GLU A 342 18.20 7.74 -5.70
N LEU A 343 18.01 8.08 -6.99
CA LEU A 343 18.88 7.60 -8.06
C LEU A 343 20.29 8.14 -7.89
N SER A 344 21.28 7.28 -8.08
CA SER A 344 22.68 7.66 -8.10
C SER A 344 22.99 8.57 -9.30
N PRO A 345 24.08 9.35 -9.27
CA PRO A 345 24.48 10.18 -10.40
C PRO A 345 24.66 9.40 -11.71
N SER A 346 25.14 8.16 -11.64
CA SER A 346 25.30 7.28 -12.82
C SER A 346 23.96 6.84 -13.39
N GLU A 347 22.99 6.52 -12.54
CA GLU A 347 21.63 6.16 -12.97
C GLU A 347 20.91 7.36 -13.59
N TRP A 348 21.04 8.54 -12.98
CA TRP A 348 20.50 9.78 -13.55
C TRP A 348 21.11 10.08 -14.92
N LYS A 349 22.45 9.92 -15.06
CA LYS A 349 23.11 10.11 -16.34
C LYS A 349 22.56 9.18 -17.41
N HIS A 350 22.47 7.88 -17.10
CA HIS A 350 21.92 6.88 -18.02
C HIS A 350 20.48 7.22 -18.45
N LEU A 351 19.66 7.66 -17.50
CA LEU A 351 18.28 8.05 -17.77
C LEU A 351 18.18 9.33 -18.61
N ALA A 352 18.94 10.36 -18.25
CA ALA A 352 18.90 11.67 -18.89
C ALA A 352 19.50 11.70 -20.31
N GLU A 353 20.39 10.78 -20.63
CA GLU A 353 21.06 10.64 -21.94
C GLU A 353 20.42 9.54 -22.82
N ALA A 354 19.25 8.99 -22.44
CA ALA A 354 18.58 7.93 -23.20
C ALA A 354 18.25 8.40 -24.62
N ALA A 355 18.71 7.64 -25.65
CA ALA A 355 18.62 8.00 -27.06
C ALA A 355 17.79 7.00 -27.89
#